data_57debfb6a7effe39ff794f6c9c0422a4
#
_entry.id   57debfb6a7effe39ff794f6c9c0422a4
#
_cell.length_a   1.000
_cell.length_b   1.000
_cell.length_c   1.000
_cell.angle_alpha   90.00
_cell.angle_beta   90.00
_cell.angle_gamma   90.00
#
_symmetry.space_group_name_H-M   'P 1'
#
loop_
_entity.id
_entity.type
_entity.pdbx_description
1 polymer ?
#
loop_
_entity_poly.entity_id
_entity_poly.type
_entity_poly.pdbx_seq_one_letter_code
_entity_poly.pdbx_strand_id
1 'polypeptide(L)'
;MVPALCWRVDSDGMRLRLGVFAGLALANVVATILGGLVAPAHAEPASGDSRPNPYPELRYFTEIDAAPYAQSDPPGASLPDQPGYWFTTAQGLNCGIWFRGSFGCTGDIPGAAAGVHQIGWITGDTRVHYDWTLAIRFPPSRGSLTIPPLTFIKSEGTACATTLDGSTYCERGPWRFLITPTRTWLNG
;
A
#
# COMPACT_ATOMS: atom_id res chain seq x y z
N MET A 1 10.51 -3.97 -46.34
CA MET A 1 9.23 -4.68 -46.59
C MET A 1 9.15 -5.84 -45.62
N VAL A 2 8.34 -5.72 -44.56
CA VAL A 2 8.10 -6.77 -43.55
C VAL A 2 6.61 -6.98 -43.52
N PRO A 3 6.09 -8.22 -43.65
CA PRO A 3 4.65 -8.46 -43.73
C PRO A 3 3.99 -8.41 -42.32
N ALA A 4 2.85 -7.73 -42.27
CA ALA A 4 1.98 -7.67 -41.13
C ALA A 4 1.31 -9.04 -40.89
N LEU A 5 1.48 -9.63 -39.70
CA LEU A 5 0.67 -10.77 -39.24
C LEU A 5 -0.62 -10.26 -38.65
N CYS A 6 -1.70 -10.57 -39.38
CA CYS A 6 -3.07 -10.33 -38.96
C CYS A 6 -3.52 -11.49 -38.05
N TRP A 7 -3.84 -11.24 -36.79
CA TRP A 7 -4.46 -12.22 -35.89
C TRP A 7 -5.98 -12.17 -36.07
N ARG A 8 -6.53 -13.25 -36.56
CA ARG A 8 -7.97 -13.47 -36.69
C ARG A 8 -8.49 -14.09 -35.40
N VAL A 9 -9.41 -13.41 -34.74
CA VAL A 9 -10.15 -13.94 -33.58
C VAL A 9 -11.33 -14.71 -34.09
N ASP A 10 -11.36 -16.00 -33.87
CA ASP A 10 -12.53 -16.87 -34.13
C ASP A 10 -13.48 -16.84 -32.95
N SER A 11 -14.72 -16.46 -33.25
CA SER A 11 -15.86 -16.47 -32.33
C SER A 11 -16.61 -17.78 -32.51
N ASP A 12 -16.39 -18.75 -31.64
CA ASP A 12 -17.23 -19.95 -31.62
C ASP A 12 -17.82 -20.20 -30.22
N GLY A 13 -19.11 -19.94 -30.12
CA GLY A 13 -20.15 -20.91 -29.79
C GLY A 13 -20.22 -21.38 -28.34
N MET A 14 -20.70 -20.53 -27.41
CA MET A 14 -21.16 -20.96 -26.09
C MET A 14 -22.54 -21.62 -26.20
N ARG A 15 -22.59 -22.95 -26.25
CA ARG A 15 -23.82 -23.73 -26.17
C ARG A 15 -24.22 -23.95 -24.71
N LEU A 16 -25.27 -23.24 -24.31
CA LEU A 16 -26.01 -23.46 -23.07
C LEU A 16 -26.78 -24.80 -23.17
N ARG A 17 -26.46 -25.76 -22.30
CA ARG A 17 -27.30 -26.97 -22.13
C ARG A 17 -28.18 -26.80 -20.89
N LEU A 18 -29.46 -26.57 -21.11
CA LEU A 18 -30.50 -26.73 -20.10
C LEU A 18 -30.72 -28.23 -19.85
N GLY A 19 -30.43 -28.67 -18.64
CA GLY A 19 -30.85 -29.99 -18.14
C GLY A 19 -32.08 -29.85 -17.25
N VAL A 20 -33.22 -30.27 -17.77
CA VAL A 20 -34.46 -30.43 -17.02
C VAL A 20 -34.40 -31.77 -16.28
N PHE A 21 -34.44 -31.76 -14.95
CA PHE A 21 -34.77 -32.94 -14.15
C PHE A 21 -36.06 -32.65 -13.38
N ALA A 22 -37.16 -33.28 -13.89
CA ALA A 22 -38.38 -33.49 -13.14
C ALA A 22 -38.23 -34.75 -12.29
N GLY A 23 -38.49 -34.63 -11.00
CA GLY A 23 -38.57 -35.76 -10.09
C GLY A 23 -39.52 -35.46 -8.95
N LEU A 24 -40.76 -35.97 -9.10
CA LEU A 24 -41.75 -36.06 -8.01
C LEU A 24 -41.35 -37.13 -6.99
N ALA A 25 -41.52 -36.85 -5.69
CA ALA A 25 -41.90 -37.81 -4.66
C ALA A 25 -42.32 -37.07 -3.39
N LEU A 26 -43.60 -36.98 -3.14
CA LEU A 26 -44.45 -37.53 -2.05
C LEU A 26 -43.93 -37.43 -0.61
N ALA A 27 -44.65 -36.57 0.12
CA ALA A 27 -45.17 -36.64 1.49
C ALA A 27 -44.53 -37.60 2.49
N ASN A 28 -44.10 -37.03 3.63
CA ASN A 28 -44.43 -37.53 4.96
C ASN A 28 -44.39 -36.40 5.98
N VAL A 29 -45.56 -36.03 6.47
CA VAL A 29 -45.75 -35.15 7.63
C VAL A 29 -45.59 -36.02 8.87
N VAL A 30 -44.54 -35.84 9.62
CA VAL A 30 -44.47 -36.26 11.02
C VAL A 30 -44.10 -35.02 11.85
N ALA A 31 -45.10 -34.47 12.48
CA ALA A 31 -44.93 -33.44 13.49
C ALA A 31 -44.40 -34.06 14.76
N THR A 32 -43.13 -33.86 15.02
CA THR A 32 -42.51 -34.09 16.35
C THR A 32 -42.19 -32.73 16.96
N ILE A 33 -43.05 -32.27 17.81
CA ILE A 33 -42.81 -31.15 18.74
C ILE A 33 -41.82 -31.66 19.81
N LEU A 34 -40.54 -31.43 19.57
CA LEU A 34 -39.50 -31.54 20.60
C LEU A 34 -38.99 -30.11 20.82
N GLY A 35 -39.34 -29.57 22.01
CA GLY A 35 -38.79 -28.31 22.50
C GLY A 35 -37.28 -28.31 22.48
N GLY A 36 -36.71 -27.78 21.44
CA GLY A 36 -35.27 -27.51 21.36
C GLY A 36 -34.93 -26.34 22.26
N LEU A 37 -34.21 -26.59 23.34
CA LEU A 37 -33.45 -25.57 24.07
C LEU A 37 -32.56 -24.86 23.07
N VAL A 38 -32.92 -23.63 22.72
CA VAL A 38 -32.04 -22.73 21.95
C VAL A 38 -30.90 -22.37 22.88
N ALA A 39 -29.78 -23.10 22.77
CA ALA A 39 -28.54 -22.70 23.40
C ALA A 39 -28.18 -21.29 22.86
N PRO A 40 -27.88 -20.31 23.74
CA PRO A 40 -27.38 -19.03 23.25
C PRO A 40 -26.13 -19.29 22.44
N ALA A 41 -26.13 -18.88 21.17
CA ALA A 41 -24.93 -18.85 20.34
C ALA A 41 -23.91 -17.98 21.09
N HIS A 42 -22.94 -18.61 21.73
CA HIS A 42 -21.76 -17.90 22.19
C HIS A 42 -21.08 -17.39 20.92
N ALA A 43 -21.22 -16.09 20.67
CA ALA A 43 -20.36 -15.41 19.73
C ALA A 43 -18.94 -15.61 20.25
N GLU A 44 -18.18 -16.48 19.60
CA GLU A 44 -16.74 -16.58 19.81
C GLU A 44 -16.17 -15.17 19.62
N PRO A 45 -15.49 -14.60 20.64
CA PRO A 45 -14.85 -13.33 20.42
C PRO A 45 -13.89 -13.54 19.26
N ALA A 46 -14.10 -12.78 18.18
CA ALA A 46 -13.17 -12.75 17.07
C ALA A 46 -11.78 -12.55 17.66
N SER A 47 -10.92 -13.57 17.52
CA SER A 47 -9.51 -13.49 17.88
C SER A 47 -8.85 -12.49 16.94
N GLY A 48 -9.17 -11.22 17.11
CA GLY A 48 -8.46 -10.12 16.48
C GLY A 48 -7.02 -10.22 16.97
N ASP A 49 -6.10 -10.37 16.03
CA ASP A 49 -4.66 -10.34 16.30
C ASP A 49 -4.38 -9.07 17.12
N SER A 50 -4.26 -9.22 18.44
CA SER A 50 -4.19 -8.13 19.42
C SER A 50 -2.80 -7.48 19.45
N ARG A 51 -2.04 -7.59 18.37
CA ARG A 51 -0.82 -6.81 18.20
C ARG A 51 -1.19 -5.33 18.06
N PRO A 52 -0.64 -4.46 18.90
CA PRO A 52 -0.88 -3.03 18.79
C PRO A 52 -0.56 -2.58 17.37
N ASN A 53 -1.47 -1.81 16.77
CA ASN A 53 -1.22 -1.17 15.49
C ASN A 53 -0.03 -0.20 15.65
N PRO A 54 1.11 -0.41 14.99
CA PRO A 54 2.28 0.46 15.17
C PRO A 54 2.14 1.81 14.45
N TYR A 55 1.17 1.93 13.53
CA TYR A 55 1.04 3.09 12.67
C TYR A 55 0.35 4.25 13.39
N PRO A 56 0.89 5.48 13.27
CA PRO A 56 0.24 6.66 13.84
C PRO A 56 -1.04 7.01 13.10
N GLU A 57 -1.94 7.73 13.76
CA GLU A 57 -3.14 8.27 13.14
C GLU A 57 -2.92 9.74 12.75
N LEU A 58 -2.90 10.02 11.45
CA LEU A 58 -2.62 11.37 10.93
C LEU A 58 -3.61 12.45 11.36
N ARG A 59 -4.78 12.07 11.86
CA ARG A 59 -5.74 13.04 12.44
C ARG A 59 -5.19 13.83 13.64
N TYR A 60 -4.13 13.35 14.28
CA TYR A 60 -3.44 14.02 15.38
C TYR A 60 -2.24 14.85 14.93
N PHE A 61 -2.00 14.93 13.62
CA PHE A 61 -0.91 15.68 13.02
C PHE A 61 -1.45 16.91 12.31
N THR A 62 -0.62 17.93 12.14
CA THR A 62 -0.96 19.14 11.38
C THR A 62 -0.47 18.98 9.93
N GLU A 63 -1.35 19.17 8.96
CA GLU A 63 -0.96 19.26 7.55
C GLU A 63 -0.21 20.57 7.32
N ILE A 64 0.94 20.49 6.65
CA ILE A 64 1.73 21.65 6.25
C ILE A 64 1.87 21.72 4.73
N ASP A 65 2.18 22.90 4.22
CA ASP A 65 2.37 23.12 2.79
C ASP A 65 3.53 22.24 2.26
N ALA A 66 3.24 21.48 1.21
CA ALA A 66 4.23 20.64 0.54
C ALA A 66 5.14 21.44 -0.43
N ALA A 67 4.77 22.65 -0.83
CA ALA A 67 5.51 23.44 -1.84
C ALA A 67 7.01 23.65 -1.50
N PRO A 68 7.43 23.90 -0.26
CA PRO A 68 8.85 24.00 0.09
C PRO A 68 9.67 22.74 -0.17
N TYR A 69 9.02 21.59 -0.25
CA TYR A 69 9.65 20.28 -0.49
C TYR A 69 9.70 19.91 -1.97
N ALA A 70 9.10 20.72 -2.86
CA ALA A 70 9.05 20.45 -4.29
C ALA A 70 10.45 20.45 -4.90
N GLN A 71 10.78 19.39 -5.63
CA GLN A 71 12.02 19.28 -6.39
C GLN A 71 11.77 18.60 -7.73
N SER A 72 12.49 19.03 -8.74
CA SER A 72 12.57 18.39 -10.04
C SER A 72 13.76 17.46 -10.08
N ASP A 73 13.67 16.40 -10.89
CA ASP A 73 14.80 15.52 -11.12
C ASP A 73 15.95 16.26 -11.79
N PRO A 74 17.21 15.89 -11.46
CA PRO A 74 18.37 16.50 -12.11
C PRO A 74 18.39 16.20 -13.62
N PRO A 75 18.98 17.09 -14.44
CA PRO A 75 19.14 16.86 -15.87
C PRO A 75 19.83 15.51 -16.15
N GLY A 76 19.28 14.72 -17.07
CA GLY A 76 19.81 13.41 -17.43
C GLY A 76 19.28 12.24 -16.58
N ALA A 77 18.31 12.47 -15.68
CA ALA A 77 17.58 11.39 -15.04
C ALA A 77 16.89 10.52 -16.09
N SER A 78 16.88 9.20 -15.87
CA SER A 78 16.31 8.21 -16.80
C SER A 78 14.79 8.32 -16.94
N LEU A 79 14.14 9.02 -16.02
CA LEU A 79 12.71 9.35 -16.02
C LEU A 79 12.62 10.89 -15.90
N PRO A 80 12.69 11.63 -17.03
CA PRO A 80 12.62 13.07 -17.00
C PRO A 80 11.24 13.53 -16.49
N ASP A 81 11.24 14.70 -15.84
CA ASP A 81 10.04 15.41 -15.37
C ASP A 81 9.12 14.62 -14.44
N GLN A 82 9.69 14.04 -13.42
CA GLN A 82 8.91 13.54 -12.29
C GLN A 82 9.08 14.46 -11.08
N PRO A 83 8.41 15.64 -11.10
CA PRO A 83 8.42 16.51 -9.95
C PRO A 83 7.88 15.74 -8.74
N GLY A 84 8.54 15.89 -7.62
CA GLY A 84 8.15 15.25 -6.37
C GLY A 84 8.39 16.17 -5.20
N TYR A 85 7.97 15.73 -4.04
CA TYR A 85 8.16 16.40 -2.76
C TYR A 85 9.14 15.57 -1.95
N TRP A 86 10.35 16.12 -1.72
CA TRP A 86 11.46 15.38 -1.15
C TRP A 86 11.91 15.99 0.16
N PHE A 87 12.19 15.12 1.14
CA PHE A 87 12.61 15.52 2.48
C PHE A 87 13.64 14.55 3.04
N THR A 88 14.42 15.04 4.02
CA THR A 88 15.31 14.21 4.83
C THR A 88 14.66 13.88 6.15
N THR A 89 15.02 12.74 6.72
CA THR A 89 14.56 12.31 8.05
C THR A 89 15.64 12.55 9.09
N ALA A 90 15.28 12.49 10.37
CA ALA A 90 16.23 12.56 11.48
C ALA A 90 17.29 11.45 11.44
N GLN A 91 16.99 10.32 10.79
CA GLN A 91 17.90 9.20 10.60
C GLN A 91 18.79 9.36 9.34
N GLY A 92 18.70 10.49 8.64
CA GLY A 92 19.47 10.75 7.43
C GLY A 92 18.95 10.05 6.18
N LEU A 93 17.73 9.49 6.22
CA LEU A 93 17.10 8.94 5.02
C LEU A 93 16.63 10.06 4.11
N ASN A 94 16.67 9.83 2.80
CA ASN A 94 16.02 10.67 1.82
C ASN A 94 14.69 10.04 1.42
N CYS A 95 13.60 10.74 1.69
CA CYS A 95 12.24 10.28 1.44
C CYS A 95 11.50 11.21 0.49
N GLY A 96 10.46 10.71 -0.16
CA GLY A 96 9.66 11.55 -1.04
C GLY A 96 8.32 10.97 -1.43
N ILE A 97 7.50 11.87 -2.01
CA ILE A 97 6.27 11.57 -2.73
C ILE A 97 6.45 12.06 -4.16
N TRP A 98 6.28 11.19 -5.14
CA TRP A 98 6.47 11.52 -6.55
C TRP A 98 5.36 10.92 -7.41
N PHE A 99 5.54 10.94 -8.69
CA PHE A 99 4.61 10.52 -9.74
C PHE A 99 3.44 9.64 -9.29
N ARG A 100 2.22 10.19 -9.43
CA ARG A 100 0.95 9.54 -9.07
C ARG A 100 0.88 9.06 -7.62
N GLY A 101 1.54 9.77 -6.71
CA GLY A 101 1.56 9.45 -5.29
C GLY A 101 2.40 8.23 -4.93
N SER A 102 3.31 7.80 -5.80
CA SER A 102 4.40 6.90 -5.41
C SER A 102 5.16 7.49 -4.24
N PHE A 103 5.62 6.68 -3.31
CA PHE A 103 6.32 7.17 -2.12
C PHE A 103 7.36 6.16 -1.62
N GLY A 104 8.37 6.67 -0.94
CA GLY A 104 9.40 5.81 -0.37
C GLY A 104 10.55 6.58 0.25
N CYS A 105 11.50 5.83 0.78
CA CYS A 105 12.74 6.31 1.38
C CYS A 105 13.95 5.55 0.84
N THR A 106 15.09 6.23 0.78
CA THR A 106 16.39 5.61 0.48
C THR A 106 17.42 6.01 1.53
N GLY A 107 18.35 5.11 1.82
CA GLY A 107 19.40 5.25 2.82
C GLY A 107 19.59 3.97 3.61
N ASP A 108 20.12 4.09 4.82
CA ASP A 108 20.29 2.94 5.73
C ASP A 108 18.98 2.68 6.49
N ILE A 109 18.18 1.76 5.98
CA ILE A 109 16.83 1.49 6.50
C ILE A 109 16.91 0.67 7.79
N PRO A 110 16.52 1.20 8.95
CA PRO A 110 16.61 0.49 10.23
C PRO A 110 15.80 -0.81 10.25
N GLY A 111 16.44 -1.91 10.64
CA GLY A 111 15.81 -3.23 10.74
C GLY A 111 15.54 -3.92 9.40
N ALA A 112 15.98 -3.37 8.27
CA ALA A 112 15.96 -4.04 6.99
C ALA A 112 17.13 -5.07 6.86
N ALA A 113 17.01 -5.99 5.92
CA ALA A 113 18.11 -6.94 5.64
C ALA A 113 19.34 -6.21 5.10
N ALA A 114 20.52 -6.79 5.30
CA ALA A 114 21.77 -6.22 4.78
C ALA A 114 21.69 -6.01 3.26
N GLY A 115 22.13 -4.84 2.80
CA GLY A 115 22.08 -4.44 1.39
C GLY A 115 20.74 -3.86 0.91
N VAL A 116 19.75 -3.75 1.78
CA VAL A 116 18.50 -3.06 1.49
C VAL A 116 18.64 -1.58 1.79
N HIS A 117 18.53 -0.76 0.76
CA HIS A 117 18.69 0.70 0.85
C HIS A 117 17.48 1.49 0.35
N GLN A 118 16.42 0.83 -0.10
CA GLN A 118 15.17 1.47 -0.52
C GLN A 118 13.97 0.75 0.07
N ILE A 119 12.96 1.55 0.42
CA ILE A 119 11.64 1.09 0.84
C ILE A 119 10.59 1.99 0.20
N GLY A 120 9.49 1.44 -0.26
CA GLY A 120 8.41 2.25 -0.81
C GLY A 120 7.33 1.47 -1.51
N TRP A 121 6.42 2.25 -2.07
CA TRP A 121 5.37 1.82 -2.97
C TRP A 121 5.40 2.68 -4.23
N ILE A 122 5.37 2.07 -5.39
CA ILE A 122 5.28 2.76 -6.67
C ILE A 122 3.95 2.43 -7.32
N THR A 123 3.35 3.41 -7.97
CA THR A 123 2.04 3.26 -8.65
C THR A 123 2.02 2.01 -9.51
N GLY A 124 1.06 1.11 -9.20
CA GLY A 124 0.93 -0.20 -9.82
C GLY A 124 1.44 -1.36 -8.98
N ASP A 125 2.18 -1.12 -7.90
CA ASP A 125 2.60 -2.17 -6.99
C ASP A 125 1.41 -2.61 -6.10
N THR A 126 1.41 -3.88 -5.72
CA THR A 126 0.37 -4.47 -4.88
C THR A 126 0.69 -4.42 -3.39
N ARG A 127 1.89 -3.97 -3.02
CA ARG A 127 2.38 -3.87 -1.63
C ARG A 127 3.50 -2.84 -1.51
N VAL A 128 3.75 -2.39 -0.30
CA VAL A 128 5.03 -1.75 0.06
C VAL A 128 6.12 -2.80 0.13
N HIS A 129 7.28 -2.53 -0.44
CA HIS A 129 8.39 -3.49 -0.50
C HIS A 129 9.75 -2.80 -0.50
N TYR A 130 10.83 -3.60 -0.47
CA TYR A 130 12.21 -3.14 -0.59
C TYR A 130 13.07 -4.08 -1.46
N ASP A 131 12.46 -4.72 -2.44
CA ASP A 131 13.22 -5.52 -3.39
C ASP A 131 13.96 -4.65 -4.42
N TRP A 132 14.82 -5.26 -5.18
CA TRP A 132 15.69 -4.60 -6.16
C TRP A 132 14.91 -3.84 -7.26
N THR A 133 13.67 -4.22 -7.54
CA THR A 133 12.86 -3.56 -8.58
C THR A 133 12.49 -2.13 -8.18
N LEU A 134 12.44 -1.85 -6.89
CA LEU A 134 12.24 -0.51 -6.38
C LEU A 134 13.46 0.38 -6.70
N ALA A 135 14.67 -0.13 -6.58
CA ALA A 135 15.89 0.64 -6.81
C ALA A 135 15.98 1.23 -8.22
N ILE A 136 15.53 0.51 -9.24
CA ILE A 136 15.55 0.99 -10.64
C ILE A 136 14.42 1.99 -10.96
N ARG A 137 13.39 2.07 -10.10
CA ARG A 137 12.24 2.98 -10.27
C ARG A 137 12.26 4.14 -9.29
N PHE A 138 13.26 4.19 -8.39
CA PHE A 138 13.38 5.25 -7.39
C PHE A 138 14.05 6.46 -8.03
N PRO A 139 13.40 7.65 -7.99
CA PRO A 139 13.99 8.85 -8.58
C PRO A 139 15.29 9.27 -7.88
N PRO A 140 16.20 9.96 -8.58
CA PRO A 140 17.47 10.41 -8.00
C PRO A 140 17.36 11.69 -7.16
N SER A 141 16.18 12.32 -7.11
CA SER A 141 15.93 13.56 -6.37
C SER A 141 16.23 13.42 -4.88
N ARG A 142 16.66 14.53 -4.27
CA ARG A 142 17.06 14.57 -2.86
C ARG A 142 16.44 15.77 -2.15
N GLY A 143 15.84 15.50 -0.98
CA GLY A 143 15.36 16.54 -0.09
C GLY A 143 16.48 17.18 0.71
N SER A 144 16.28 18.45 1.09
CA SER A 144 17.18 19.19 2.00
C SER A 144 16.49 19.63 3.29
N LEU A 145 15.15 19.60 3.30
CA LEU A 145 14.35 19.99 4.45
C LEU A 145 13.83 18.76 5.18
N THR A 146 13.61 18.87 6.48
CA THR A 146 12.94 17.87 7.30
C THR A 146 11.49 18.26 7.51
N ILE A 147 10.59 17.27 7.58
CA ILE A 147 9.21 17.49 8.02
C ILE A 147 9.25 17.65 9.55
N PRO A 148 8.73 18.75 10.12
CA PRO A 148 8.70 18.96 11.56
C PRO A 148 7.93 17.85 12.30
N PRO A 149 8.24 17.55 13.55
CA PRO A 149 7.49 16.57 14.35
C PRO A 149 6.01 16.91 14.43
N LEU A 150 5.17 15.88 14.44
CA LEU A 150 3.70 15.95 14.47
C LEU A 150 3.10 16.76 13.32
N THR A 151 3.82 16.83 12.19
CA THR A 151 3.30 17.39 10.94
C THR A 151 3.40 16.39 9.80
N PHE A 152 2.65 16.65 8.72
CA PHE A 152 2.73 15.85 7.50
C PHE A 152 2.57 16.73 6.25
N ILE A 153 3.15 16.27 5.15
CA ILE A 153 2.88 16.78 3.80
C ILE A 153 2.00 15.79 3.06
N LYS A 154 1.19 16.30 2.13
CA LYS A 154 0.30 15.47 1.33
C LYS A 154 0.38 15.84 -0.13
N SER A 155 0.44 14.82 -0.99
CA SER A 155 0.37 14.97 -2.44
C SER A 155 -0.22 13.72 -3.09
N GLU A 156 -1.08 13.90 -4.09
CA GLU A 156 -1.66 12.82 -4.91
C GLU A 156 -2.27 11.65 -4.11
N GLY A 157 -2.86 11.94 -2.95
CA GLY A 157 -3.47 10.95 -2.07
C GLY A 157 -2.50 10.18 -1.18
N THR A 158 -1.21 10.54 -1.22
CA THR A 158 -0.17 10.05 -0.31
C THR A 158 0.12 11.10 0.74
N ALA A 159 0.34 10.67 1.98
CA ALA A 159 0.81 11.52 3.07
C ALA A 159 2.12 10.96 3.66
N CYS A 160 3.08 11.85 3.96
CA CYS A 160 4.28 11.50 4.71
C CYS A 160 4.42 12.42 5.91
N ALA A 161 4.71 11.85 7.07
CA ALA A 161 4.72 12.52 8.38
C ALA A 161 5.98 12.19 9.18
N THR A 162 6.31 13.07 10.11
CA THR A 162 7.30 12.83 11.17
C THR A 162 6.59 12.76 12.52
N THR A 163 6.80 11.68 13.26
CA THR A 163 6.26 11.51 14.61
C THR A 163 7.08 12.30 15.65
N LEU A 164 6.60 12.35 16.88
CA LEU A 164 7.30 13.09 17.96
C LEU A 164 8.69 12.53 18.26
N ASP A 165 8.89 11.21 18.12
CA ASP A 165 10.17 10.53 18.34
C ASP A 165 11.07 10.56 17.08
N GLY A 166 10.67 11.30 16.04
CA GLY A 166 11.42 11.43 14.80
C GLY A 166 11.22 10.26 13.81
N SER A 167 10.34 9.31 14.11
CA SER A 167 10.02 8.24 13.16
C SER A 167 9.35 8.81 11.90
N THR A 168 9.56 8.17 10.77
CA THR A 168 8.99 8.57 9.48
C THR A 168 7.86 7.63 9.09
N TYR A 169 6.69 8.19 8.86
CA TYR A 169 5.50 7.48 8.43
C TYR A 169 5.06 7.96 7.06
N CYS A 170 4.80 7.03 6.13
CA CYS A 170 4.14 7.37 4.86
C CYS A 170 3.00 6.39 4.59
N GLU A 171 1.90 6.91 4.04
CA GLU A 171 0.72 6.10 3.68
C GLU A 171 0.05 6.57 2.39
N ARG A 172 -0.59 5.60 1.70
CA ARG A 172 -1.55 5.79 0.61
C ARG A 172 -2.58 4.67 0.62
N GLY A 173 -3.76 4.94 1.16
CA GLY A 173 -4.79 3.91 1.35
C GLY A 173 -4.28 2.76 2.24
N PRO A 174 -4.27 1.49 1.75
CA PRO A 174 -3.79 0.36 2.55
C PRO A 174 -2.26 0.29 2.63
N TRP A 175 -1.55 0.89 1.68
CA TRP A 175 -0.09 0.82 1.59
C TRP A 175 0.55 1.83 2.53
N ARG A 176 1.38 1.36 3.43
CA ARG A 176 2.06 2.22 4.40
C ARG A 176 3.31 1.58 4.96
N PHE A 177 4.22 2.43 5.42
CA PHE A 177 5.35 2.02 6.24
C PHE A 177 5.57 2.99 7.39
N LEU A 178 6.22 2.49 8.43
CA LEU A 178 6.72 3.27 9.55
C LEU A 178 8.19 2.90 9.77
N ILE A 179 9.09 3.88 9.66
CA ILE A 179 10.51 3.74 9.92
C ILE A 179 10.80 4.43 11.25
N THR A 180 11.10 3.65 12.26
CA THR A 180 11.57 4.14 13.58
C THR A 180 13.11 4.13 13.62
N PRO A 181 13.74 4.70 14.64
CA PRO A 181 15.21 4.66 14.75
C PRO A 181 15.82 3.25 14.78
N THR A 182 15.04 2.21 15.08
CA THR A 182 15.55 0.85 15.28
C THR A 182 14.86 -0.21 14.42
N ARG A 183 13.72 0.11 13.81
CA ARG A 183 12.87 -0.88 13.13
C ARG A 183 12.02 -0.25 12.05
N THR A 184 11.70 -1.05 11.05
CA THR A 184 10.76 -0.70 9.97
C THR A 184 9.57 -1.65 9.95
N TRP A 185 8.38 -1.06 9.80
CA TRP A 185 7.11 -1.76 9.67
C TRP A 185 6.53 -1.50 8.28
N LEU A 186 6.01 -2.54 7.65
CA LEU A 186 5.37 -2.48 6.34
C LEU A 186 3.94 -3.03 6.43
N ASN A 187 3.03 -2.44 5.66
CA ASN A 187 1.70 -2.96 5.43
C ASN A 187 1.25 -2.68 3.99
N GLY A 188 0.53 -3.64 3.40
CA GLY A 188 -0.01 -3.55 2.06
C GLY A 188 -0.18 -4.91 1.41
#